data_f97bab703dda77f417fed1368980e37f
#
_entry.id   f97bab703dda77f417fed1368980e37f
#
_cell.length_a   1.000
_cell.length_b   1.000
_cell.length_c   1.000
_cell.angle_alpha   90.00
_cell.angle_beta   90.00
_cell.angle_gamma   90.00
#
_symmetry.space_group_name_H-M   'P 1'
#
loop_
_entity.id
_entity.type
_entity.pdbx_description
1 polymer ?
#
loop_
_entity_poly.entity_id
_entity_poly.type
_entity_poly.pdbx_seq_one_letter_code
_entity_poly.pdbx_strand_id
1 'polypeptide(L)'
;MLDYRIDTFLTLCESMNYRKAAEILHISQPAVTQQIHYLENQYGRKLFQYENRRLVKTEAAAILEQYARAAKLQQQDLLQKLESSPIHTLRIGATKTIGDYYLKEDIRRYLQSPDNALTLIVDNTEHLLRLLEENELDFSVVEGFFDKTRFDSILLRREPFVGICRKDHPFAGREVTMEELLQQTIIHREAGSGTRAILEQELRGYNESLQRFRRHICISSFNIILDLVKQGFGVSFVYNILADSDPALAKFSIRGETVVREFNVVYLKYADVEEKIRLFFG
;
A
#
# COMPACT_ATOMS: atom_id res chain seq x y z
N MET A 1 -9.97 27.64 4.44
CA MET A 1 -11.05 26.65 4.55
C MET A 1 -11.41 26.22 3.14
N LEU A 2 -11.42 24.93 2.87
CA LEU A 2 -11.82 24.40 1.55
C LEU A 2 -13.32 24.70 1.29
N ASP A 3 -13.66 24.94 0.03
CA ASP A 3 -15.06 25.04 -0.40
C ASP A 3 -15.73 23.67 -0.17
N TYR A 4 -16.87 23.63 0.50
CA TYR A 4 -17.62 22.39 0.79
C TYR A 4 -17.99 21.59 -0.46
N ARG A 5 -18.04 22.24 -1.63
CA ARG A 5 -18.28 21.55 -2.92
C ARG A 5 -17.16 20.62 -3.32
N ILE A 6 -15.97 20.80 -2.74
CA ILE A 6 -14.85 19.85 -2.90
C ILE A 6 -15.19 18.49 -2.29
N ASP A 7 -15.90 18.45 -1.15
CA ASP A 7 -16.36 17.17 -0.58
C ASP A 7 -17.34 16.47 -1.54
N THR A 8 -18.26 17.24 -2.15
CA THR A 8 -19.18 16.70 -3.16
C THR A 8 -18.43 16.16 -4.39
N PHE A 9 -17.43 16.88 -4.85
CA PHE A 9 -16.59 16.46 -5.97
C PHE A 9 -15.83 15.18 -5.65
N LEU A 10 -15.18 15.09 -4.49
CA LEU A 10 -14.46 13.89 -4.06
C LEU A 10 -15.37 12.67 -3.90
N THR A 11 -16.53 12.86 -3.27
CA THR A 11 -17.55 11.81 -3.13
C THR A 11 -18.06 11.31 -4.49
N LEU A 12 -18.20 12.21 -5.49
CA LEU A 12 -18.57 11.81 -6.84
C LEU A 12 -17.41 11.07 -7.54
N CYS A 13 -16.15 11.47 -7.31
CA CYS A 13 -14.98 10.77 -7.81
C CYS A 13 -14.90 9.32 -7.33
N GLU A 14 -15.32 9.05 -6.11
CA GLU A 14 -15.31 7.70 -5.51
C GLU A 14 -16.50 6.86 -5.98
N SER A 15 -17.71 7.45 -5.92
CA SER A 15 -18.94 6.72 -6.23
C SER A 15 -19.18 6.52 -7.72
N MET A 16 -18.63 7.40 -8.57
CA MET A 16 -18.87 7.51 -10.01
C MET A 16 -20.38 7.44 -10.38
N ASN A 17 -21.22 7.96 -9.48
CA ASN A 17 -22.67 7.95 -9.61
C ASN A 17 -23.29 9.11 -8.82
N TYR A 18 -23.95 10.04 -9.51
CA TYR A 18 -24.57 11.22 -8.91
C TYR A 18 -25.61 10.90 -7.84
N ARG A 19 -26.41 9.85 -8.04
CA ARG A 19 -27.43 9.43 -7.07
C ARG A 19 -26.77 8.85 -5.81
N LYS A 20 -25.76 7.97 -5.99
CA LYS A 20 -25.03 7.39 -4.86
C LYS A 20 -24.26 8.46 -4.08
N ALA A 21 -23.64 9.43 -4.77
CA ALA A 21 -23.00 10.57 -4.12
C ALA A 21 -24.01 11.39 -3.29
N ALA A 22 -25.20 11.63 -3.83
CA ALA A 22 -26.28 12.35 -3.12
C ALA A 22 -26.73 11.59 -1.85
N GLU A 23 -26.87 10.26 -1.93
CA GLU A 23 -27.19 9.40 -0.78
C GLU A 23 -26.11 9.46 0.31
N ILE A 24 -24.82 9.37 -0.06
CA ILE A 24 -23.68 9.48 0.88
C ILE A 24 -23.64 10.84 1.57
N LEU A 25 -23.90 11.92 0.82
CA LEU A 25 -23.82 13.30 1.32
C LEU A 25 -25.12 13.77 2.00
N HIS A 26 -26.17 12.94 2.01
CA HIS A 26 -27.49 13.28 2.53
C HIS A 26 -28.10 14.56 1.91
N ILE A 27 -27.89 14.75 0.59
CA ILE A 27 -28.46 15.87 -0.19
C ILE A 27 -29.20 15.33 -1.43
N SER A 28 -29.89 16.21 -2.14
CA SER A 28 -30.58 15.82 -3.38
C SER A 28 -29.59 15.65 -4.55
N GLN A 29 -29.89 14.74 -5.48
CA GLN A 29 -29.08 14.57 -6.69
C GLN A 29 -28.99 15.86 -7.54
N PRO A 30 -30.05 16.70 -7.71
CA PRO A 30 -29.91 18.01 -8.33
C PRO A 30 -28.90 18.93 -7.62
N ALA A 31 -28.80 18.86 -6.27
CA ALA A 31 -27.83 19.66 -5.52
C ALA A 31 -26.40 19.22 -5.84
N VAL A 32 -26.14 17.89 -5.90
CA VAL A 32 -24.83 17.37 -6.35
C VAL A 32 -24.50 17.90 -7.74
N THR A 33 -25.43 17.81 -8.69
CA THR A 33 -25.23 18.29 -10.06
C THR A 33 -24.91 19.79 -10.10
N GLN A 34 -25.66 20.60 -9.34
CA GLN A 34 -25.42 22.04 -9.27
C GLN A 34 -24.04 22.36 -8.69
N GLN A 35 -23.61 21.67 -7.66
CA GLN A 35 -22.30 21.87 -7.03
C GLN A 35 -21.15 21.50 -7.98
N ILE A 36 -21.27 20.38 -8.71
CA ILE A 36 -20.29 20.01 -9.73
C ILE A 36 -20.25 21.05 -10.86
N HIS A 37 -21.39 21.48 -11.37
CA HIS A 37 -21.42 22.54 -12.40
C HIS A 37 -20.80 23.84 -11.91
N TYR A 38 -20.97 24.19 -10.63
CA TYR A 38 -20.33 25.36 -10.07
C TYR A 38 -18.79 25.23 -10.16
N LEU A 39 -18.22 24.09 -9.75
CA LEU A 39 -16.78 23.85 -9.84
C LEU A 39 -16.31 23.82 -11.31
N GLU A 40 -17.06 23.20 -12.22
CA GLU A 40 -16.75 23.21 -13.65
C GLU A 40 -16.69 24.63 -14.22
N ASN A 41 -17.63 25.50 -13.82
CA ASN A 41 -17.64 26.88 -14.24
C ASN A 41 -16.48 27.67 -13.62
N GLN A 42 -16.18 27.44 -12.33
CA GLN A 42 -15.08 28.10 -11.64
C GLN A 42 -13.71 27.78 -12.26
N TYR A 43 -13.48 26.51 -12.63
CA TYR A 43 -12.22 26.07 -13.24
C TYR A 43 -12.23 26.14 -14.79
N GLY A 44 -13.37 26.47 -15.41
CA GLY A 44 -13.52 26.56 -16.86
C GLY A 44 -13.29 25.22 -17.58
N ARG A 45 -13.50 24.11 -16.90
CA ARG A 45 -13.26 22.76 -17.41
C ARG A 45 -14.38 21.81 -16.99
N LYS A 46 -14.75 20.89 -17.90
CA LYS A 46 -15.59 19.74 -17.52
C LYS A 46 -14.79 18.80 -16.63
N LEU A 47 -15.40 18.37 -15.52
CA LEU A 47 -14.81 17.44 -14.58
C LEU A 47 -15.28 15.99 -14.84
N PHE A 48 -16.55 15.86 -15.26
CA PHE A 48 -17.13 14.55 -15.58
C PHE A 48 -17.78 14.57 -16.96
N GLN A 49 -17.75 13.41 -17.64
CA GLN A 49 -18.40 13.20 -18.92
C GLN A 49 -18.96 11.78 -18.99
N TYR A 50 -19.90 11.56 -19.92
CA TYR A 50 -20.42 10.24 -20.19
C TYR A 50 -19.75 9.61 -21.40
N GLU A 51 -19.15 8.43 -21.20
CA GLU A 51 -18.64 7.59 -22.27
C GLU A 51 -19.37 6.24 -22.23
N ASN A 52 -19.94 5.84 -23.35
CA ASN A 52 -20.72 4.58 -23.46
C ASN A 52 -21.74 4.40 -22.31
N ARG A 53 -22.46 5.47 -21.96
CA ARG A 53 -23.43 5.54 -20.84
C ARG A 53 -22.83 5.36 -19.44
N ARG A 54 -21.52 5.42 -19.29
CA ARG A 54 -20.84 5.38 -17.99
C ARG A 54 -20.27 6.76 -17.67
N LEU A 55 -20.40 7.16 -16.44
CA LEU A 55 -19.75 8.38 -15.96
C LEU A 55 -18.24 8.11 -15.86
N VAL A 56 -17.43 9.01 -16.42
CA VAL A 56 -15.97 8.94 -16.35
C VAL A 56 -15.41 10.30 -15.93
N LYS A 57 -14.27 10.27 -15.24
CA LYS A 57 -13.50 11.47 -14.89
C LYS A 57 -12.76 11.98 -16.13
N THR A 58 -12.71 13.29 -16.31
CA THR A 58 -11.80 13.93 -17.27
C THR A 58 -10.40 14.02 -16.69
N GLU A 59 -9.41 14.36 -17.52
CA GLU A 59 -8.05 14.66 -17.06
C GLU A 59 -8.04 15.82 -16.03
N ALA A 60 -8.87 16.86 -16.27
CA ALA A 60 -9.03 17.97 -15.34
C ALA A 60 -9.56 17.50 -13.97
N ALA A 61 -10.50 16.56 -13.95
CA ALA A 61 -10.98 15.97 -12.71
C ALA A 61 -9.89 15.19 -11.99
N ALA A 62 -9.07 14.41 -12.71
CA ALA A 62 -7.98 13.65 -12.10
C ALA A 62 -6.95 14.58 -11.43
N ILE A 63 -6.59 15.67 -12.09
CA ILE A 63 -5.70 16.70 -11.54
C ILE A 63 -6.33 17.37 -10.30
N LEU A 64 -7.59 17.83 -10.40
CA LEU A 64 -8.28 18.48 -9.29
C LEU A 64 -8.44 17.53 -8.09
N GLU A 65 -8.72 16.26 -8.33
CA GLU A 65 -8.84 15.24 -7.28
C GLU A 65 -7.56 15.12 -6.45
N GLN A 66 -6.39 15.06 -7.09
CA GLN A 66 -5.10 14.97 -6.39
C GLN A 66 -4.87 16.19 -5.48
N TYR A 67 -5.06 17.39 -6.01
CA TYR A 67 -4.92 18.62 -5.23
C TYR A 67 -5.94 18.74 -4.11
N ALA A 68 -7.19 18.37 -4.38
CA ALA A 68 -8.27 18.44 -3.40
C ALA A 68 -8.04 17.50 -2.20
N ARG A 69 -7.55 16.28 -2.46
CA ARG A 69 -7.20 15.32 -1.40
C ARG A 69 -6.03 15.81 -0.56
N ALA A 70 -4.97 16.32 -1.18
CA ALA A 70 -3.83 16.89 -0.45
C ALA A 70 -4.25 18.10 0.40
N ALA A 71 -5.04 19.02 -0.16
CA ALA A 71 -5.54 20.18 0.56
C ALA A 71 -6.45 19.81 1.74
N LYS A 72 -7.24 18.74 1.62
CA LYS A 72 -8.08 18.22 2.71
C LYS A 72 -7.23 17.65 3.86
N LEU A 73 -6.15 16.93 3.55
CA LEU A 73 -5.19 16.46 4.55
C LEU A 73 -4.55 17.63 5.30
N GLN A 74 -4.08 18.65 4.58
CA GLN A 74 -3.50 19.87 5.18
C GLN A 74 -4.51 20.63 6.07
N GLN A 75 -5.79 20.67 5.68
CA GLN A 75 -6.84 21.28 6.51
C GLN A 75 -7.04 20.49 7.81
N GLN A 76 -7.03 19.17 7.77
CA GLN A 76 -7.11 18.33 8.97
C GLN A 76 -5.93 18.57 9.91
N ASP A 77 -4.70 18.66 9.37
CA ASP A 77 -3.50 18.98 10.14
C ASP A 77 -3.57 20.36 10.78
N LEU A 78 -4.08 21.37 10.06
CA LEU A 78 -4.28 22.70 10.62
C LEU A 78 -5.26 22.65 11.78
N LEU A 79 -6.39 21.98 11.64
CA LEU A 79 -7.38 21.87 12.72
C LEU A 79 -6.78 21.20 13.95
N GLN A 80 -6.04 20.13 13.77
CA GLN A 80 -5.33 19.44 14.85
C GLN A 80 -4.32 20.36 15.55
N LYS A 81 -3.55 21.15 14.79
CA LYS A 81 -2.61 22.15 15.36
C LYS A 81 -3.34 23.28 16.12
N LEU A 82 -4.56 23.65 15.70
CA LEU A 82 -5.36 24.69 16.37
C LEU A 82 -6.05 24.19 17.66
N GLU A 83 -6.28 22.90 17.81
CA GLU A 83 -6.91 22.31 19.00
C GLU A 83 -6.02 22.35 20.24
N SER A 84 -4.82 22.92 20.15
CA SER A 84 -3.86 23.10 21.27
C SER A 84 -3.57 21.82 22.04
N SER A 85 -3.78 20.66 21.41
CA SER A 85 -3.37 19.39 21.97
C SER A 85 -1.85 19.28 21.89
N PRO A 86 -1.14 19.01 22.99
CA PRO A 86 0.29 18.75 22.95
C PRO A 86 0.60 17.42 22.22
N ILE A 87 -0.41 16.60 21.96
CA ILE A 87 -0.24 15.25 21.39
C ILE A 87 -0.24 15.32 19.86
N HIS A 88 0.90 14.99 19.28
CA HIS A 88 1.07 14.84 17.84
C HIS A 88 0.71 13.41 17.40
N THR A 89 -0.52 13.22 16.91
CA THR A 89 -0.94 11.93 16.41
C THR A 89 -0.49 11.72 14.95
N LEU A 90 0.32 10.71 14.73
CA LEU A 90 0.76 10.27 13.42
C LEU A 90 -0.02 9.03 13.01
N ARG A 91 -0.58 9.01 11.79
CA ARG A 91 -1.36 7.90 11.24
C ARG A 91 -0.58 7.27 10.09
N ILE A 92 -0.03 6.08 10.30
CA ILE A 92 0.85 5.41 9.34
C ILE A 92 0.25 4.10 8.88
N GLY A 93 0.41 3.81 7.57
CA GLY A 93 0.21 2.49 7.02
C GLY A 93 1.53 1.74 6.88
N ALA A 94 1.53 0.44 7.03
CA ALA A 94 2.67 -0.39 6.68
C ALA A 94 2.20 -1.74 6.13
N THR A 95 2.89 -2.24 5.10
CA THR A 95 2.64 -3.62 4.68
C THR A 95 3.14 -4.60 5.73
N LYS A 96 2.60 -5.81 5.73
CA LYS A 96 2.81 -6.78 6.82
C LYS A 96 4.26 -7.08 7.12
N THR A 97 5.10 -7.22 6.07
CA THR A 97 6.55 -7.39 6.27
C THR A 97 7.17 -6.21 7.00
N ILE A 98 6.81 -5.01 6.56
CA ILE A 98 7.40 -3.77 7.06
C ILE A 98 6.89 -3.48 8.47
N GLY A 99 5.58 -3.53 8.70
CA GLY A 99 4.98 -3.24 9.99
C GLY A 99 5.39 -4.21 11.09
N ASP A 100 5.38 -5.52 10.77
CA ASP A 100 5.66 -6.55 11.78
C ASP A 100 7.15 -6.75 12.07
N TYR A 101 8.04 -6.43 11.10
CA TYR A 101 9.46 -6.78 11.23
C TYR A 101 10.41 -5.58 11.12
N TYR A 102 10.11 -4.60 10.26
CA TYR A 102 11.06 -3.53 9.96
C TYR A 102 10.89 -2.29 10.85
N LEU A 103 9.67 -1.79 11.06
CA LEU A 103 9.43 -0.50 11.73
C LEU A 103 9.55 -0.51 13.26
N LYS A 104 9.85 -1.64 13.88
CA LYS A 104 9.85 -1.78 15.35
C LYS A 104 10.72 -0.75 16.07
N GLU A 105 11.92 -0.48 15.58
CA GLU A 105 12.84 0.47 16.20
C GLU A 105 12.40 1.92 15.97
N ASP A 106 11.90 2.24 14.77
CA ASP A 106 11.39 3.56 14.45
C ASP A 106 10.17 3.90 15.29
N ILE A 107 9.24 2.95 15.45
CA ILE A 107 8.07 3.08 16.34
C ILE A 107 8.52 3.32 17.78
N ARG A 108 9.46 2.52 18.28
CA ARG A 108 9.97 2.67 19.65
C ARG A 108 10.62 4.03 19.87
N ARG A 109 11.45 4.48 18.92
CA ARG A 109 12.10 5.80 18.96
C ARG A 109 11.07 6.92 18.95
N TYR A 110 10.09 6.88 18.04
CA TYR A 110 9.04 7.89 17.93
C TYR A 110 8.22 8.02 19.22
N LEU A 111 7.84 6.90 19.85
CA LEU A 111 7.04 6.87 21.07
C LEU A 111 7.84 7.16 22.36
N GLN A 112 9.14 7.47 22.29
CA GLN A 112 9.90 7.95 23.47
C GLN A 112 9.45 9.34 23.93
N SER A 113 8.95 10.18 23.03
CA SER A 113 8.33 11.44 23.40
C SER A 113 6.90 11.20 23.90
N PRO A 114 6.54 11.68 25.12
CA PRO A 114 5.19 11.53 25.66
C PRO A 114 4.12 12.30 24.86
N ASP A 115 4.55 13.28 24.07
CA ASP A 115 3.67 14.08 23.21
C ASP A 115 3.38 13.43 21.86
N ASN A 116 4.01 12.28 21.56
CA ASN A 116 3.82 11.56 20.32
C ASN A 116 2.80 10.42 20.50
N ALA A 117 1.77 10.41 19.66
CA ALA A 117 0.82 9.32 19.54
C ALA A 117 0.89 8.72 18.14
N LEU A 118 0.63 7.42 18.02
CA LEU A 118 0.72 6.68 16.77
C LEU A 118 -0.52 5.83 16.56
N THR A 119 -1.09 5.94 15.37
CA THR A 119 -1.98 4.93 14.81
C THR A 119 -1.23 4.22 13.69
N LEU A 120 -1.00 2.92 13.83
CA LEU A 120 -0.37 2.09 12.81
C LEU A 120 -1.38 1.09 12.27
N ILE A 121 -1.65 1.14 10.96
CA ILE A 121 -2.47 0.16 10.25
C ILE A 121 -1.54 -0.76 9.45
N VAL A 122 -1.59 -2.07 9.74
CA VAL A 122 -0.81 -3.08 9.03
C VAL A 122 -1.72 -3.90 8.13
N ASP A 123 -1.59 -3.70 6.80
CA ASP A 123 -2.44 -4.39 5.82
C ASP A 123 -1.69 -4.63 4.49
N ASN A 124 -2.40 -5.02 3.45
CA ASN A 124 -1.86 -5.14 2.10
C ASN A 124 -1.72 -3.77 1.41
N THR A 125 -0.88 -3.71 0.38
CA THR A 125 -0.58 -2.46 -0.35
C THR A 125 -1.84 -1.78 -0.91
N GLU A 126 -2.74 -2.54 -1.51
CA GLU A 126 -3.96 -1.99 -2.14
C GLU A 126 -4.84 -1.27 -1.13
N HIS A 127 -5.06 -1.88 0.04
CA HIS A 127 -5.85 -1.27 1.11
C HIS A 127 -5.18 0.01 1.66
N LEU A 128 -3.87 -0.05 1.92
CA LEU A 128 -3.12 1.11 2.44
C LEU A 128 -3.13 2.30 1.49
N LEU A 129 -2.98 2.06 0.18
CA LEU A 129 -3.06 3.13 -0.83
C LEU A 129 -4.45 3.77 -0.87
N ARG A 130 -5.52 2.98 -0.70
CA ARG A 130 -6.87 3.52 -0.58
C ARG A 130 -7.04 4.40 0.66
N LEU A 131 -6.54 3.97 1.83
CA LEU A 131 -6.59 4.77 3.05
C LEU A 131 -5.82 6.10 2.93
N LEU A 132 -4.72 6.12 2.16
CA LEU A 132 -4.04 7.38 1.81
C LEU A 132 -4.97 8.29 1.01
N GLU A 133 -5.69 7.77 0.02
CA GLU A 133 -6.61 8.54 -0.80
C GLU A 133 -7.83 9.05 -0.02
N GLU A 134 -8.26 8.30 0.98
CA GLU A 134 -9.33 8.65 1.91
C GLU A 134 -8.86 9.64 3.01
N ASN A 135 -7.57 10.02 3.02
CA ASN A 135 -6.92 10.85 4.05
C ASN A 135 -7.00 10.25 5.47
N GLU A 136 -7.09 8.94 5.56
CA GLU A 136 -7.06 8.23 6.84
C GLU A 136 -5.62 7.97 7.34
N LEU A 137 -4.64 8.05 6.44
CA LEU A 137 -3.22 7.93 6.73
C LEU A 137 -2.45 9.17 6.27
N ASP A 138 -1.40 9.52 7.00
CA ASP A 138 -0.47 10.58 6.63
C ASP A 138 0.51 10.09 5.56
N PHE A 139 1.09 8.90 5.77
CA PHE A 139 1.88 8.18 4.79
C PHE A 139 1.82 6.67 5.05
N SER A 140 2.29 5.89 4.10
CA SER A 140 2.42 4.44 4.24
C SER A 140 3.81 3.98 3.85
N VAL A 141 4.31 2.92 4.48
CA VAL A 141 5.56 2.26 4.10
C VAL A 141 5.19 0.95 3.43
N VAL A 142 5.52 0.86 2.14
CA VAL A 142 5.08 -0.28 1.32
C VAL A 142 6.24 -0.88 0.53
N GLU A 143 6.14 -2.18 0.28
CA GLU A 143 6.88 -2.88 -0.76
C GLU A 143 5.95 -3.14 -1.96
N GLY A 144 6.54 -3.26 -3.15
CA GLY A 144 5.80 -3.58 -4.36
C GLY A 144 5.46 -2.37 -5.21
N PHE A 145 4.41 -2.51 -6.01
CA PHE A 145 4.06 -1.54 -7.04
C PHE A 145 2.96 -0.61 -6.57
N PHE A 146 3.09 0.66 -6.94
CA PHE A 146 2.07 1.69 -6.75
C PHE A 146 2.11 2.68 -7.92
N ASP A 147 1.01 3.40 -8.10
CA ASP A 147 0.86 4.36 -9.19
C ASP A 147 1.57 5.68 -8.87
N LYS A 148 2.72 5.90 -9.50
CA LYS A 148 3.54 7.12 -9.35
C LYS A 148 2.86 8.38 -9.91
N THR A 149 1.75 8.26 -10.61
CA THR A 149 0.97 9.44 -11.04
C THR A 149 0.11 9.99 -9.90
N ARG A 150 -0.28 9.16 -8.93
CA ARG A 150 -1.15 9.49 -7.81
C ARG A 150 -0.39 9.70 -6.50
N PHE A 151 0.76 9.06 -6.35
CA PHE A 151 1.56 9.07 -5.13
C PHE A 151 2.98 9.52 -5.40
N ASP A 152 3.53 10.27 -4.46
CA ASP A 152 4.96 10.52 -4.34
C ASP A 152 5.59 9.49 -3.39
N SER A 153 6.90 9.30 -3.49
CA SER A 153 7.59 8.31 -2.67
C SER A 153 9.03 8.68 -2.35
N ILE A 154 9.48 8.22 -1.19
CA ILE A 154 10.87 8.31 -0.74
C ILE A 154 11.38 6.88 -0.54
N LEU A 155 12.51 6.55 -1.19
CA LEU A 155 13.17 5.27 -0.99
C LEU A 155 13.71 5.20 0.44
N LEU A 156 13.24 4.20 1.19
CA LEU A 156 13.68 3.95 2.55
C LEU A 156 14.81 2.92 2.61
N ARG A 157 14.63 1.80 1.91
CA ARG A 157 15.57 0.68 1.91
C ARG A 157 15.43 -0.19 0.66
N ARG A 158 16.53 -0.87 0.30
CA ARG A 158 16.52 -1.98 -0.65
C ARG A 158 16.68 -3.30 0.10
N GLU A 159 15.78 -4.24 -0.13
CA GLU A 159 15.73 -5.51 0.58
C GLU A 159 15.70 -6.69 -0.40
N PRO A 160 16.58 -7.71 -0.22
CA PRO A 160 16.54 -8.93 -1.02
C PRO A 160 15.22 -9.70 -0.80
N PHE A 161 14.69 -10.25 -1.89
CA PHE A 161 13.56 -11.15 -1.90
C PHE A 161 14.05 -12.57 -2.18
N VAL A 162 13.88 -13.47 -1.23
CA VAL A 162 14.55 -14.77 -1.20
C VAL A 162 13.54 -15.91 -1.04
N GLY A 163 13.87 -17.07 -1.58
CA GLY A 163 13.17 -18.31 -1.26
C GLY A 163 13.52 -18.80 0.14
N ILE A 164 12.53 -19.34 0.85
CA ILE A 164 12.69 -19.98 2.16
C ILE A 164 12.19 -21.42 2.13
N CYS A 165 12.89 -22.27 2.85
CA CYS A 165 12.56 -23.68 3.06
C CYS A 165 12.99 -24.12 4.47
N ARG A 166 12.62 -25.34 4.87
CA ARG A 166 13.12 -25.96 6.08
C ARG A 166 14.63 -26.21 5.97
N LYS A 167 15.35 -26.19 7.10
CA LYS A 167 16.83 -26.31 7.12
C LYS A 167 17.39 -27.57 6.46
N ASP A 168 16.70 -28.69 6.56
CA ASP A 168 17.10 -29.98 5.95
C ASP A 168 16.50 -30.21 4.56
N HIS A 169 15.85 -29.19 3.98
CA HIS A 169 15.31 -29.26 2.63
C HIS A 169 16.44 -29.30 1.59
N PRO A 170 16.31 -30.07 0.46
CA PRO A 170 17.31 -30.11 -0.59
C PRO A 170 17.69 -28.75 -1.21
N PHE A 171 16.85 -27.72 -1.02
CA PHE A 171 17.10 -26.36 -1.51
C PHE A 171 17.93 -25.51 -0.56
N ALA A 172 18.13 -25.94 0.69
CA ALA A 172 18.81 -25.14 1.71
C ALA A 172 20.21 -24.70 1.26
N GLY A 173 20.44 -23.38 1.22
CA GLY A 173 21.72 -22.77 0.85
C GLY A 173 22.10 -22.89 -0.64
N ARG A 174 21.15 -23.27 -1.52
CA ARG A 174 21.42 -23.53 -2.94
C ARG A 174 20.75 -22.51 -3.87
N GLU A 175 21.30 -22.42 -5.08
CA GLU A 175 20.57 -21.97 -6.25
C GLU A 175 19.80 -23.15 -6.88
N VAL A 176 18.52 -22.92 -7.17
CA VAL A 176 17.62 -23.92 -7.77
C VAL A 176 17.17 -23.48 -9.15
N THR A 177 16.85 -24.43 -10.02
CA THR A 177 16.26 -24.12 -11.32
C THR A 177 14.76 -23.88 -11.19
N MET A 178 14.14 -23.26 -12.19
CA MET A 178 12.70 -23.07 -12.22
C MET A 178 11.97 -24.42 -12.28
N GLU A 179 12.51 -25.40 -13.02
CA GLU A 179 11.94 -26.74 -13.11
C GLU A 179 11.92 -27.44 -11.74
N GLU A 180 13.01 -27.35 -10.95
CA GLU A 180 13.06 -27.89 -9.59
C GLU A 180 12.03 -27.20 -8.69
N LEU A 181 11.89 -25.88 -8.81
CA LEU A 181 10.99 -25.07 -8.01
C LEU A 181 9.51 -25.43 -8.29
N LEU A 182 9.13 -25.60 -9.56
CA LEU A 182 7.75 -25.93 -9.94
C LEU A 182 7.29 -27.31 -9.43
N GLN A 183 8.20 -28.21 -9.11
CA GLN A 183 7.89 -29.52 -8.49
C GLN A 183 7.52 -29.41 -7.00
N GLN A 184 7.69 -28.24 -6.39
CA GLN A 184 7.41 -28.03 -4.96
C GLN A 184 5.96 -27.62 -4.73
N THR A 185 5.53 -27.69 -3.47
CA THR A 185 4.38 -26.95 -2.98
C THR A 185 4.82 -25.51 -2.68
N ILE A 186 4.24 -24.53 -3.36
CA ILE A 186 4.46 -23.12 -3.06
C ILE A 186 3.41 -22.60 -2.07
N ILE A 187 3.86 -21.97 -1.00
CA ILE A 187 2.99 -21.26 -0.04
C ILE A 187 3.16 -19.78 -0.31
N HIS A 188 2.08 -19.10 -0.68
CA HIS A 188 2.14 -17.71 -1.11
C HIS A 188 1.04 -16.85 -0.44
N ARG A 189 1.20 -15.55 -0.55
CA ARG A 189 0.28 -14.56 -0.01
C ARG A 189 -1.00 -14.44 -0.86
N GLU A 190 -1.99 -13.79 -0.29
CA GLU A 190 -3.27 -13.45 -0.93
C GLU A 190 -3.12 -12.44 -2.09
N ALA A 191 -4.17 -12.30 -2.91
CA ALA A 191 -4.26 -11.24 -3.92
C ALA A 191 -4.24 -9.85 -3.24
N GLY A 192 -3.64 -8.86 -3.90
CA GLY A 192 -3.43 -7.51 -3.34
C GLY A 192 -2.17 -7.39 -2.47
N SER A 193 -1.49 -8.49 -2.12
CA SER A 193 -0.20 -8.47 -1.42
C SER A 193 0.93 -8.08 -2.37
N GLY A 194 1.75 -7.10 -1.97
CA GLY A 194 2.97 -6.73 -2.68
C GLY A 194 3.94 -7.89 -2.85
N THR A 195 4.13 -8.71 -1.83
CA THR A 195 4.97 -9.91 -1.85
C THR A 195 4.50 -10.92 -2.91
N ARG A 196 3.19 -11.14 -3.03
CA ARG A 196 2.63 -12.01 -4.08
C ARG A 196 2.84 -11.41 -5.47
N ALA A 197 2.59 -10.11 -5.64
CA ALA A 197 2.75 -9.43 -6.92
C ALA A 197 4.20 -9.56 -7.45
N ILE A 198 5.19 -9.48 -6.55
CA ILE A 198 6.60 -9.67 -6.86
C ILE A 198 6.86 -11.11 -7.31
N LEU A 199 6.41 -12.11 -6.54
CA LEU A 199 6.56 -13.52 -6.92
C LEU A 199 5.94 -13.80 -8.30
N GLU A 200 4.73 -13.31 -8.56
CA GLU A 200 4.06 -13.48 -9.85
C GLU A 200 4.80 -12.76 -11.00
N GLN A 201 5.44 -11.62 -10.72
CA GLN A 201 6.28 -10.94 -11.70
C GLN A 201 7.52 -11.76 -12.05
N GLU A 202 8.20 -12.31 -11.04
CA GLU A 202 9.37 -13.18 -11.26
C GLU A 202 8.99 -14.41 -12.09
N LEU A 203 7.91 -15.11 -11.73
CA LEU A 203 7.41 -16.25 -12.50
C LEU A 203 7.10 -15.89 -13.96
N ARG A 204 6.49 -14.70 -14.19
CA ARG A 204 6.24 -14.23 -15.57
C ARG A 204 7.52 -14.02 -16.38
N GLY A 205 8.63 -13.64 -15.75
CA GLY A 205 9.94 -13.55 -16.39
C GLY A 205 10.41 -14.89 -16.99
N TYR A 206 9.95 -16.01 -16.43
CA TYR A 206 10.20 -17.36 -16.92
C TYR A 206 9.05 -17.94 -17.76
N ASN A 207 8.04 -17.13 -18.12
CA ASN A 207 6.77 -17.57 -18.74
C ASN A 207 5.99 -18.57 -17.88
N GLU A 208 6.12 -18.49 -16.55
CA GLU A 208 5.49 -19.37 -15.58
C GLU A 208 4.48 -18.65 -14.69
N SER A 209 3.71 -19.43 -13.92
CA SER A 209 2.67 -18.91 -13.02
C SER A 209 2.49 -19.79 -11.78
N LEU A 210 1.77 -19.29 -10.77
CA LEU A 210 1.46 -20.04 -9.55
C LEU A 210 0.75 -21.38 -9.83
N GLN A 211 -0.07 -21.45 -10.89
CA GLN A 211 -0.82 -22.65 -11.28
C GLN A 211 0.06 -23.78 -11.85
N ARG A 212 1.31 -23.48 -12.21
CA ARG A 212 2.27 -24.46 -12.72
C ARG A 212 2.99 -25.24 -11.63
N PHE A 213 2.92 -24.75 -10.40
CA PHE A 213 3.45 -25.49 -9.26
C PHE A 213 2.69 -26.81 -9.04
N ARG A 214 3.38 -27.83 -8.57
CA ARG A 214 2.76 -29.12 -8.19
C ARG A 214 1.54 -28.90 -7.27
N ARG A 215 1.64 -27.94 -6.35
CA ARG A 215 0.58 -27.51 -5.44
C ARG A 215 0.83 -26.07 -5.05
N HIS A 216 -0.22 -25.26 -4.89
CA HIS A 216 -0.12 -23.93 -4.31
C HIS A 216 -1.07 -23.76 -3.14
N ILE A 217 -0.61 -23.04 -2.10
CA ILE A 217 -1.35 -22.76 -0.86
C ILE A 217 -1.35 -21.24 -0.67
N CYS A 218 -2.53 -20.65 -0.50
CA CYS A 218 -2.69 -19.21 -0.31
C CYS A 218 -3.00 -18.90 1.14
N ILE A 219 -2.15 -18.09 1.81
CA ILE A 219 -2.29 -17.72 3.24
C ILE A 219 -1.92 -16.25 3.40
N SER A 220 -2.73 -15.48 4.15
CA SER A 220 -2.53 -14.05 4.38
C SER A 220 -1.63 -13.72 5.58
N SER A 221 -1.26 -14.70 6.41
CA SER A 221 -0.43 -14.52 7.60
C SER A 221 0.99 -15.04 7.40
N PHE A 222 2.01 -14.18 7.55
CA PHE A 222 3.40 -14.61 7.50
C PHE A 222 3.75 -15.61 8.60
N ASN A 223 3.25 -15.41 9.82
CA ASN A 223 3.51 -16.34 10.92
C ASN A 223 3.08 -17.77 10.58
N ILE A 224 1.91 -17.93 9.95
CA ILE A 224 1.41 -19.25 9.50
C ILE A 224 2.26 -19.76 8.33
N ILE A 225 2.64 -18.91 7.36
CA ILE A 225 3.50 -19.30 6.24
C ILE A 225 4.84 -19.82 6.77
N LEU A 226 5.52 -19.07 7.64
CA LEU A 226 6.81 -19.46 8.20
C LEU A 226 6.69 -20.78 8.96
N ASP A 227 5.63 -20.96 9.74
CA ASP A 227 5.40 -22.18 10.50
C ASP A 227 5.18 -23.41 9.61
N LEU A 228 4.38 -23.29 8.56
CA LEU A 228 4.18 -24.37 7.59
C LEU A 228 5.45 -24.71 6.80
N VAL A 229 6.27 -23.71 6.46
CA VAL A 229 7.58 -23.94 5.80
C VAL A 229 8.51 -24.71 6.74
N LYS A 230 8.59 -24.34 8.03
CA LYS A 230 9.38 -25.08 9.05
C LYS A 230 8.94 -26.52 9.20
N GLN A 231 7.63 -26.77 9.11
CA GLN A 231 7.07 -28.12 9.18
C GLN A 231 7.23 -28.92 7.87
N GLY A 232 7.78 -28.31 6.81
CA GLY A 232 8.02 -29.00 5.54
C GLY A 232 6.82 -29.15 4.62
N PHE A 233 5.74 -28.36 4.82
CA PHE A 233 4.58 -28.39 3.93
C PHE A 233 4.83 -27.78 2.54
N GLY A 234 5.92 -27.03 2.38
CA GLY A 234 6.30 -26.43 1.10
C GLY A 234 7.41 -25.39 1.27
N VAL A 235 7.61 -24.62 0.20
CA VAL A 235 8.56 -23.50 0.15
C VAL A 235 7.78 -22.20 -0.03
N SER A 236 8.40 -21.07 0.31
CA SER A 236 7.80 -19.75 0.11
C SER A 236 8.85 -18.75 -0.34
N PHE A 237 8.42 -17.55 -0.73
CA PHE A 237 9.27 -16.41 -1.01
C PHE A 237 8.92 -15.25 -0.10
N VAL A 238 9.92 -14.69 0.54
CA VAL A 238 9.80 -13.60 1.52
C VAL A 238 10.96 -12.63 1.40
N TYR A 239 10.84 -11.47 2.02
CA TYR A 239 11.98 -10.58 2.19
C TYR A 239 12.99 -11.15 3.18
N ASN A 240 14.28 -10.88 2.93
CA ASN A 240 15.38 -11.43 3.70
C ASN A 240 15.23 -11.16 5.21
N ILE A 241 14.69 -10.01 5.60
CA ILE A 241 14.42 -9.68 7.01
C ILE A 241 13.51 -10.71 7.71
N LEU A 242 12.54 -11.29 6.99
CA LEU A 242 11.71 -12.37 7.54
C LEU A 242 12.49 -13.69 7.61
N ALA A 243 13.26 -14.00 6.58
CA ALA A 243 14.08 -15.22 6.54
C ALA A 243 15.07 -15.25 7.70
N ASP A 244 15.66 -14.10 8.04
CA ASP A 244 16.63 -13.95 9.14
C ASP A 244 15.98 -13.91 10.53
N SER A 245 14.66 -13.69 10.62
CA SER A 245 13.95 -13.63 11.90
C SER A 245 13.80 -14.99 12.58
N ASP A 246 13.95 -16.10 11.85
CA ASP A 246 13.78 -17.45 12.38
C ASP A 246 14.94 -18.37 11.95
N PRO A 247 15.81 -18.77 12.91
CA PRO A 247 16.97 -19.60 12.62
C PRO A 247 16.62 -21.03 12.19
N ALA A 248 15.37 -21.47 12.25
CA ALA A 248 14.93 -22.78 11.77
C ALA A 248 14.69 -22.82 10.25
N LEU A 249 14.68 -21.67 9.59
CA LEU A 249 14.55 -21.54 8.16
C LEU A 249 15.93 -21.54 7.45
N ALA A 250 15.94 -22.01 6.22
CA ALA A 250 17.05 -21.86 5.29
C ALA A 250 16.60 -21.07 4.07
N LYS A 251 17.54 -20.32 3.49
CA LYS A 251 17.31 -19.54 2.28
C LYS A 251 17.75 -20.32 1.04
N PHE A 252 17.10 -20.04 -0.09
CA PHE A 252 17.54 -20.46 -1.41
C PHE A 252 17.25 -19.34 -2.44
N SER A 253 17.88 -19.39 -3.61
CA SER A 253 17.63 -18.47 -4.71
C SER A 253 17.29 -19.23 -5.99
N ILE A 254 16.62 -18.56 -6.92
CA ILE A 254 16.47 -19.04 -8.28
C ILE A 254 17.79 -18.76 -9.01
N ARG A 255 18.27 -19.72 -9.80
CA ARG A 255 19.55 -19.63 -10.51
C ARG A 255 19.61 -18.39 -11.41
N GLY A 256 20.69 -17.62 -11.25
CA GLY A 256 20.96 -16.42 -12.06
C GLY A 256 20.22 -15.16 -11.61
N GLU A 257 19.45 -15.19 -10.51
CA GLU A 257 18.65 -14.05 -10.08
C GLU A 257 18.91 -13.66 -8.62
N THR A 258 19.17 -12.37 -8.43
CA THR A 258 19.07 -11.72 -7.12
C THR A 258 17.97 -10.67 -7.19
N VAL A 259 16.81 -11.02 -6.70
CA VAL A 259 15.65 -10.10 -6.67
C VAL A 259 15.82 -9.16 -5.49
N VAL A 260 15.99 -7.88 -5.76
CA VAL A 260 16.04 -6.82 -4.74
C VAL A 260 14.85 -5.89 -4.99
N ARG A 261 14.14 -5.57 -3.93
CA ARG A 261 12.98 -4.69 -3.98
C ARG A 261 13.15 -3.52 -3.03
N GLU A 262 12.39 -2.48 -3.27
CA GLU A 262 12.43 -1.24 -2.52
C GLU A 262 11.30 -1.19 -1.50
N PHE A 263 11.65 -0.81 -0.27
CA PHE A 263 10.70 -0.32 0.70
C PHE A 263 10.61 1.18 0.52
N ASN A 264 9.42 1.68 0.27
CA ASN A 264 9.18 3.08 0.00
C ASN A 264 8.21 3.67 1.02
N VAL A 265 8.52 4.86 1.51
CA VAL A 265 7.52 5.73 2.12
C VAL A 265 6.69 6.31 1.00
N VAL A 266 5.39 6.06 1.00
CA VAL A 266 4.45 6.49 -0.04
C VAL A 266 3.39 7.39 0.56
N TYR A 267 3.09 8.49 -0.10
CA TYR A 267 2.11 9.49 0.33
C TYR A 267 1.41 10.13 -0.86
N LEU A 268 0.30 10.78 -0.60
CA LEU A 268 -0.46 11.47 -1.64
C LEU A 268 0.40 12.53 -2.32
N LYS A 269 0.33 12.58 -3.63
CA LYS A 269 0.96 13.63 -4.42
C LYS A 269 0.46 15.00 -3.96
N TYR A 270 1.39 15.95 -3.85
CA TYR A 270 1.15 17.31 -3.32
C TYR A 270 0.79 17.39 -1.83
N ALA A 271 0.82 16.29 -1.07
CA ALA A 271 0.68 16.34 0.38
C ALA A 271 1.98 16.84 1.04
N ASP A 272 1.84 17.73 2.00
CA ASP A 272 2.97 18.21 2.81
C ASP A 272 3.12 17.31 4.05
N VAL A 273 3.91 16.25 3.89
CA VAL A 273 4.13 15.24 4.95
C VAL A 273 5.61 15.05 5.29
N GLU A 274 6.51 15.83 4.69
CA GLU A 274 7.95 15.67 4.88
C GLU A 274 8.37 15.83 6.34
N GLU A 275 7.79 16.79 7.06
CA GLU A 275 8.05 17.01 8.47
C GLU A 275 7.63 15.78 9.30
N LYS A 276 6.46 15.20 9.01
CA LYS A 276 5.95 13.99 9.67
C LYS A 276 6.85 12.79 9.41
N ILE A 277 7.32 12.63 8.18
CA ILE A 277 8.25 11.55 7.80
C ILE A 277 9.58 11.70 8.56
N ARG A 278 10.16 12.92 8.59
CA ARG A 278 11.38 13.19 9.36
C ARG A 278 11.20 12.95 10.85
N LEU A 279 10.07 13.35 11.41
CA LEU A 279 9.77 13.15 12.83
C LEU A 279 9.70 11.65 13.18
N PHE A 280 9.24 10.81 12.28
CA PHE A 280 9.11 9.37 12.50
C PHE A 280 10.44 8.63 12.30
N PHE A 281 11.17 8.92 11.21
CA PHE A 281 12.41 8.20 10.87
C PHE A 281 13.68 8.84 11.44
N GLY A 282 13.65 10.08 11.86
CA GLY A 282 14.77 10.83 12.42
C GLY A 282 15.54 11.60 11.39
#